data_e718b7adbe08740cc558a72067e07c98
#
_entry.id   e718b7adbe08740cc558a72067e07c98
#
_cell.length_a   1.000
_cell.length_b   1.000
_cell.length_c   1.000
_cell.angle_alpha   90.00
_cell.angle_beta   90.00
_cell.angle_gamma   90.00
#
_symmetry.space_group_name_H-M   'P 1'
#
loop_
_entity.id
_entity.type
_entity.pdbx_description
1 polymer ?
#
loop_
_entity_poly.entity_id
_entity_poly.type
_entity_poly.pdbx_seq_one_letter_code
_entity_poly.pdbx_strand_id
1 'polypeptide(L)'
;DQKITVNTRLSETSETVPAIVHDLCHALSSKKTGYEFMVQGYLYHLLGTIIHEHLYEQAHQNIISAERISSVKNVLTFISDNYSNNISLDDLSRIAGMNPKYFCRYFRSLTGRTPIDYLNYYRIECASEMLSTKDITIREVAISCGFNDESYFIKTFNKYKGITPKQFMKSPF
;
A
#
# COMPACT_ATOMS: atom_id res chain seq x y z
N ASP A 1 -6.38 18.93 1.02
CA ASP A 1 -7.07 18.08 2.01
C ASP A 1 -8.39 17.60 1.41
N GLN A 2 -8.34 16.51 0.65
CA GLN A 2 -9.56 15.76 0.33
C GLN A 2 -9.76 14.77 1.49
N LYS A 3 -10.47 15.23 2.51
CA LYS A 3 -11.08 14.36 3.50
C LYS A 3 -12.14 13.54 2.78
N ILE A 4 -12.01 12.22 2.81
CA ILE A 4 -13.16 11.33 2.59
C ILE A 4 -14.05 11.57 3.80
N THR A 5 -14.96 12.49 3.69
CA THR A 5 -16.00 12.71 4.70
C THR A 5 -17.04 11.62 4.50
N VAL A 6 -16.98 10.61 5.34
CA VAL A 6 -18.14 9.72 5.53
C VAL A 6 -19.27 10.59 6.05
N ASN A 7 -20.38 10.61 5.31
CA ASN A 7 -21.53 11.41 5.66
C ASN A 7 -22.09 10.89 7.01
N THR A 8 -21.84 11.61 8.10
CA THR A 8 -22.27 11.24 9.46
C THR A 8 -23.75 11.52 9.72
N ARG A 9 -24.50 12.00 8.73
CA ARG A 9 -25.96 11.99 8.81
C ARG A 9 -26.48 10.59 8.47
N LEU A 10 -26.37 9.70 9.44
CA LEU A 10 -27.18 8.50 9.50
C LEU A 10 -28.63 8.96 9.51
N SER A 11 -29.31 8.90 8.36
CA SER A 11 -30.78 8.92 8.33
C SER A 11 -31.24 7.76 9.22
N GLU A 12 -32.39 7.91 9.88
CA GLU A 12 -32.99 7.01 10.87
C GLU A 12 -33.22 5.54 10.41
N THR A 13 -32.67 5.14 9.27
CA THR A 13 -32.86 3.83 8.61
C THR A 13 -31.64 2.90 8.66
N SER A 14 -30.48 3.30 9.16
CA SER A 14 -29.29 2.43 9.13
C SER A 14 -28.89 1.96 10.55
N GLU A 15 -29.70 1.07 11.13
CA GLU A 15 -29.30 0.28 12.32
C GLU A 15 -28.20 -0.76 11.99
N THR A 16 -27.94 -1.02 10.71
CA THR A 16 -27.03 -2.05 10.24
C THR A 16 -25.55 -1.74 10.45
N VAL A 17 -25.08 -0.52 10.17
CA VAL A 17 -23.66 -0.16 10.31
C VAL A 17 -23.18 -0.22 11.77
N PRO A 18 -23.89 0.37 12.75
CA PRO A 18 -23.50 0.23 14.16
C PRO A 18 -23.46 -1.22 14.64
N ALA A 19 -24.39 -2.07 14.20
CA ALA A 19 -24.42 -3.48 14.55
C ALA A 19 -23.21 -4.23 13.99
N ILE A 20 -22.87 -4.02 12.70
CA ILE A 20 -21.69 -4.63 12.07
C ILE A 20 -20.40 -4.20 12.78
N VAL A 21 -20.27 -2.92 13.14
CA VAL A 21 -19.09 -2.40 13.87
C VAL A 21 -19.01 -3.00 15.27
N HIS A 22 -20.13 -3.12 15.97
CA HIS A 22 -20.20 -3.78 17.28
C HIS A 22 -19.70 -5.23 17.20
N ASP A 23 -20.22 -6.02 16.24
CA ASP A 23 -19.84 -7.42 16.06
C ASP A 23 -18.37 -7.58 15.66
N LEU A 24 -17.86 -6.68 14.80
CA LEU A 24 -16.45 -6.61 14.46
C LEU A 24 -15.57 -6.38 15.70
N CYS A 25 -15.93 -5.40 16.54
CA CYS A 25 -15.20 -5.10 17.78
C CYS A 25 -15.27 -6.27 18.77
N HIS A 26 -16.42 -6.93 18.86
CA HIS A 26 -16.59 -8.11 19.71
C HIS A 26 -15.71 -9.28 19.23
N ALA A 27 -15.67 -9.56 17.92
CA ALA A 27 -14.81 -10.59 17.36
C ALA A 27 -13.31 -10.32 17.63
N LEU A 28 -12.87 -9.07 17.45
CA LEU A 28 -11.49 -8.64 17.73
C LEU A 28 -11.12 -8.75 19.22
N SER A 29 -12.08 -8.51 20.12
CA SER A 29 -11.85 -8.55 21.57
C SER A 29 -11.86 -9.96 22.11
N SER A 30 -12.75 -10.83 21.62
CA SER A 30 -12.94 -12.19 22.14
C SER A 30 -11.90 -13.19 21.64
N LYS A 31 -11.33 -12.97 20.47
CA LYS A 31 -10.30 -13.81 19.82
C LYS A 31 -10.57 -15.33 19.88
N LYS A 32 -11.84 -15.72 19.77
CA LYS A 32 -12.24 -17.14 19.73
C LYS A 32 -11.72 -17.80 18.46
N THR A 33 -11.60 -19.13 18.44
CA THR A 33 -11.18 -19.89 17.26
C THR A 33 -11.95 -19.45 16.02
N GLY A 34 -11.25 -19.07 14.94
CA GLY A 34 -11.85 -18.59 13.69
C GLY A 34 -12.24 -17.10 13.67
N TYR A 35 -11.83 -16.32 14.69
CA TYR A 35 -12.16 -14.89 14.75
C TYR A 35 -11.63 -14.10 13.55
N GLU A 36 -10.47 -14.52 12.96
CA GLU A 36 -9.92 -13.86 11.78
C GLU A 36 -10.89 -13.91 10.59
N PHE A 37 -11.54 -15.06 10.37
CA PHE A 37 -12.56 -15.22 9.31
C PHE A 37 -13.81 -14.40 9.62
N MET A 38 -14.22 -14.33 10.90
CA MET A 38 -15.33 -13.49 11.32
C MET A 38 -15.06 -12.02 11.08
N VAL A 39 -13.87 -11.54 11.46
CA VAL A 39 -13.41 -10.15 11.21
C VAL A 39 -13.43 -9.84 9.71
N GLN A 40 -12.90 -10.72 8.88
CA GLN A 40 -12.91 -10.55 7.43
C GLN A 40 -14.34 -10.51 6.86
N GLY A 41 -15.22 -11.36 7.34
CA GLY A 41 -16.63 -11.36 6.96
C GLY A 41 -17.35 -10.05 7.33
N TYR A 42 -17.14 -9.54 8.55
CA TYR A 42 -17.71 -8.26 8.97
C TYR A 42 -17.13 -7.08 8.19
N LEU A 43 -15.86 -7.10 7.83
CA LEU A 43 -15.28 -6.06 6.96
C LEU A 43 -15.91 -6.06 5.57
N TYR A 44 -16.12 -7.24 4.95
CA TYR A 44 -16.81 -7.33 3.66
C TYR A 44 -18.28 -6.89 3.78
N HIS A 45 -18.97 -7.29 4.86
CA HIS A 45 -20.35 -6.86 5.10
C HIS A 45 -20.43 -5.34 5.26
N LEU A 46 -19.53 -4.74 6.04
CA LEU A 46 -19.45 -3.29 6.22
C LEU A 46 -19.23 -2.56 4.87
N LEU A 47 -18.28 -3.04 4.06
CA LEU A 47 -18.02 -2.48 2.73
C LEU A 47 -19.26 -2.60 1.83
N GLY A 48 -19.90 -3.77 1.81
CA GLY A 48 -21.12 -4.00 1.04
C GLY A 48 -22.26 -3.07 1.46
N THR A 49 -22.46 -2.89 2.76
CA THR A 49 -23.47 -1.98 3.31
C THR A 49 -23.19 -0.53 2.95
N ILE A 50 -21.93 -0.06 3.12
CA ILE A 50 -21.53 1.31 2.75
C ILE A 50 -21.78 1.58 1.27
N ILE A 51 -21.48 0.61 0.39
CA ILE A 51 -21.69 0.73 -1.06
C ILE A 51 -23.18 0.70 -1.40
N HIS A 52 -23.92 -0.26 -0.83
CA HIS A 52 -25.36 -0.44 -1.09
C HIS A 52 -26.20 0.75 -0.62
N GLU A 53 -25.92 1.26 0.55
CA GLU A 53 -26.63 2.38 1.16
C GLU A 53 -26.13 3.76 0.66
N HIS A 54 -25.15 3.79 -0.26
CA HIS A 54 -24.55 5.04 -0.76
C HIS A 54 -24.08 5.98 0.37
N LEU A 55 -23.58 5.43 1.48
CA LEU A 55 -23.14 6.18 2.66
C LEU A 55 -21.84 6.96 2.45
N TYR A 56 -21.24 6.87 1.26
CA TYR A 56 -20.10 7.70 0.85
C TYR A 56 -20.59 8.87 0.02
N GLU A 57 -20.14 10.07 0.32
CA GLU A 57 -20.30 11.17 -0.62
C GLU A 57 -19.60 10.79 -1.92
N GLN A 58 -20.38 10.67 -3.00
CA GLN A 58 -19.82 10.78 -4.34
C GLN A 58 -19.29 12.22 -4.45
N ALA A 59 -18.07 12.45 -3.97
CA ALA A 59 -17.33 13.59 -4.47
C ALA A 59 -17.47 13.53 -5.98
N HIS A 60 -18.02 14.57 -6.60
CA HIS A 60 -18.19 14.66 -8.05
C HIS A 60 -16.92 14.11 -8.69
N GLN A 61 -17.00 12.85 -9.13
CA GLN A 61 -15.92 12.18 -9.84
C GLN A 61 -15.85 12.86 -11.18
N ASN A 62 -15.20 14.02 -11.17
CA ASN A 62 -14.73 14.57 -12.42
C ASN A 62 -13.96 13.43 -13.12
N ILE A 63 -14.27 13.21 -14.37
CA ILE A 63 -13.55 12.29 -15.28
C ILE A 63 -12.01 12.40 -15.04
N ILE A 64 -11.52 13.60 -14.76
CA ILE A 64 -10.16 13.95 -14.36
C ILE A 64 -9.65 13.17 -13.13
N SER A 65 -10.48 12.82 -12.15
CA SER A 65 -10.01 12.05 -10.99
C SER A 65 -9.83 10.57 -11.31
N ALA A 66 -10.70 10.00 -12.13
CA ALA A 66 -10.58 8.61 -12.60
C ALA A 66 -9.35 8.41 -13.49
N GLU A 67 -9.08 9.36 -14.40
CA GLU A 67 -7.86 9.36 -15.22
C GLU A 67 -6.59 9.46 -14.38
N ARG A 68 -6.57 10.30 -13.35
CA ARG A 68 -5.43 10.43 -12.44
C ARG A 68 -5.18 9.18 -11.60
N ILE A 69 -6.24 8.51 -11.14
CA ILE A 69 -6.12 7.23 -10.43
C ILE A 69 -5.56 6.16 -11.39
N SER A 70 -6.04 6.13 -12.63
CA SER A 70 -5.52 5.24 -13.67
C SER A 70 -4.03 5.50 -13.94
N SER A 71 -3.63 6.77 -14.02
CA SER A 71 -2.22 7.14 -14.18
C SER A 71 -1.34 6.62 -13.05
N VAL A 72 -1.79 6.69 -11.79
CA VAL A 72 -1.04 6.12 -10.66
C VAL A 72 -0.98 4.59 -10.73
N LYS A 73 -2.05 3.91 -11.15
CA LYS A 73 -2.03 2.46 -11.39
C LYS A 73 -0.97 2.08 -12.42
N ASN A 74 -0.87 2.82 -13.53
CA ASN A 74 0.16 2.60 -14.55
C ASN A 74 1.57 2.74 -13.98
N VAL A 75 1.80 3.73 -13.08
CA VAL A 75 3.08 3.88 -12.39
C VAL A 75 3.37 2.70 -11.48
N LEU A 76 2.39 2.20 -10.73
CA LEU A 76 2.57 1.04 -9.83
C LEU A 76 2.91 -0.22 -10.64
N THR A 77 2.22 -0.46 -11.76
CA THR A 77 2.52 -1.56 -12.68
C THR A 77 3.92 -1.41 -13.26
N PHE A 78 4.30 -0.21 -13.70
CA PHE A 78 5.65 0.04 -14.21
C PHE A 78 6.72 -0.23 -13.17
N ILE A 79 6.50 0.16 -11.91
CA ILE A 79 7.42 -0.14 -10.81
C ILE A 79 7.55 -1.66 -10.62
N SER A 80 6.43 -2.41 -10.59
CA SER A 80 6.46 -3.87 -10.41
C SER A 80 7.23 -4.58 -11.51
N ASP A 81 7.10 -4.11 -12.74
CA ASP A 81 7.74 -4.74 -13.91
C ASP A 81 9.20 -4.34 -14.09
N ASN A 82 9.62 -3.19 -13.54
CA ASN A 82 10.91 -2.58 -13.82
C ASN A 82 11.74 -2.22 -12.58
N TYR A 83 11.35 -2.61 -11.38
CA TYR A 83 11.98 -2.16 -10.13
C TYR A 83 13.49 -2.38 -10.06
N SER A 84 14.03 -3.38 -10.74
CA SER A 84 15.47 -3.68 -10.81
C SER A 84 16.26 -2.67 -11.66
N ASN A 85 15.59 -1.89 -12.50
CA ASN A 85 16.21 -0.90 -13.37
C ASN A 85 16.46 0.43 -12.65
N ASN A 86 17.30 1.29 -13.22
CA ASN A 86 17.46 2.65 -12.71
C ASN A 86 16.23 3.49 -13.09
N ILE A 87 15.38 3.77 -12.12
CA ILE A 87 14.14 4.53 -12.28
C ILE A 87 14.26 5.87 -11.54
N SER A 88 14.08 6.96 -12.27
CA SER A 88 14.07 8.30 -11.70
C SER A 88 12.65 8.81 -11.41
N LEU A 89 12.56 9.87 -10.62
CA LEU A 89 11.27 10.56 -10.39
C LEU A 89 10.68 11.10 -11.70
N ASP A 90 11.55 11.58 -12.60
CA ASP A 90 11.11 12.12 -13.88
C ASP A 90 10.50 11.04 -14.77
N ASP A 91 11.04 9.83 -14.76
CA ASP A 91 10.46 8.70 -15.50
C ASP A 91 9.05 8.38 -14.96
N LEU A 92 8.89 8.26 -13.65
CA LEU A 92 7.60 7.96 -13.03
C LEU A 92 6.57 9.08 -13.26
N SER A 93 7.01 10.34 -13.19
CA SER A 93 6.12 11.49 -13.43
C SER A 93 5.68 11.59 -14.90
N ARG A 94 6.56 11.21 -15.84
CA ARG A 94 6.24 11.13 -17.27
C ARG A 94 5.21 10.07 -17.56
N ILE A 95 5.32 8.89 -16.94
CA ILE A 95 4.32 7.80 -17.04
C ILE A 95 2.97 8.25 -16.48
N ALA A 96 2.98 9.01 -15.38
CA ALA A 96 1.76 9.56 -14.80
C ALA A 96 1.15 10.70 -15.64
N GLY A 97 1.87 11.25 -16.63
CA GLY A 97 1.43 12.44 -17.37
C GLY A 97 1.33 13.68 -16.49
N MET A 98 2.15 13.78 -15.43
CA MET A 98 2.09 14.82 -14.43
C MET A 98 3.44 15.51 -14.25
N ASN A 99 3.42 16.78 -13.81
CA ASN A 99 4.66 17.42 -13.40
C ASN A 99 5.18 16.79 -12.08
N PRO A 100 6.52 16.65 -11.90
CA PRO A 100 7.10 15.90 -10.78
C PRO A 100 6.63 16.38 -9.40
N LYS A 101 6.53 17.68 -9.18
CA LYS A 101 6.11 18.25 -7.88
C LYS A 101 4.65 17.92 -7.54
N TYR A 102 3.77 17.99 -8.53
CA TYR A 102 2.37 17.62 -8.37
C TYR A 102 2.24 16.10 -8.18
N PHE A 103 2.93 15.33 -9.01
CA PHE A 103 2.94 13.86 -8.94
C PHE A 103 3.37 13.36 -7.57
N CYS A 104 4.46 13.88 -6.99
CA CYS A 104 4.91 13.50 -5.65
C CYS A 104 3.81 13.69 -4.58
N ARG A 105 3.11 14.82 -4.61
CA ARG A 105 2.04 15.11 -3.65
C ARG A 105 0.84 14.21 -3.86
N TYR A 106 0.43 14.05 -5.13
CA TYR A 106 -0.73 13.25 -5.49
C TYR A 106 -0.50 11.76 -5.21
N PHE A 107 0.65 11.22 -5.62
CA PHE A 107 1.04 9.84 -5.35
C PHE A 107 1.08 9.57 -3.83
N ARG A 108 1.68 10.49 -3.06
CA ARG A 108 1.72 10.35 -1.60
C ARG A 108 0.34 10.40 -0.95
N SER A 109 -0.59 11.19 -1.47
CA SER A 109 -1.96 11.27 -0.93
C SER A 109 -2.73 9.94 -1.12
N LEU A 110 -2.41 9.18 -2.18
CA LEU A 110 -3.05 7.89 -2.47
C LEU A 110 -2.35 6.70 -1.80
N THR A 111 -1.02 6.71 -1.73
CA THR A 111 -0.22 5.54 -1.30
C THR A 111 0.40 5.70 0.09
N GLY A 112 0.32 6.89 0.67
CA GLY A 112 1.01 7.24 1.92
C GLY A 112 2.52 7.48 1.78
N ARG A 113 3.12 7.22 0.61
CA ARG A 113 4.56 7.30 0.34
C ARG A 113 4.86 8.20 -0.85
N THR A 114 6.06 8.78 -0.91
CA THR A 114 6.53 9.42 -2.15
C THR A 114 6.86 8.35 -3.20
N PRO A 115 6.86 8.67 -4.53
CA PRO A 115 7.13 7.68 -5.57
C PRO A 115 8.45 6.92 -5.39
N ILE A 116 9.53 7.62 -5.07
CA ILE A 116 10.85 7.00 -4.85
C ILE A 116 10.89 6.20 -3.54
N ASP A 117 10.20 6.67 -2.49
CA ASP A 117 10.09 5.91 -1.24
C ASP A 117 9.28 4.61 -1.46
N TYR A 118 8.24 4.66 -2.29
CA TYR A 118 7.47 3.47 -2.69
C TYR A 118 8.31 2.49 -3.52
N LEU A 119 9.08 2.98 -4.50
CA LEU A 119 10.00 2.15 -5.27
C LEU A 119 11.00 1.43 -4.36
N ASN A 120 11.62 2.16 -3.43
CA ASN A 120 12.55 1.58 -2.48
C ASN A 120 11.88 0.56 -1.55
N TYR A 121 10.68 0.85 -1.08
CA TYR A 121 9.87 -0.10 -0.31
C TYR A 121 9.63 -1.39 -1.10
N TYR A 122 9.17 -1.29 -2.36
CA TYR A 122 8.91 -2.43 -3.23
C TYR A 122 10.17 -3.28 -3.46
N ARG A 123 11.30 -2.62 -3.74
CA ARG A 123 12.61 -3.28 -3.87
C ARG A 123 13.01 -4.07 -2.63
N ILE A 124 12.74 -3.53 -1.43
CA ILE A 124 13.05 -4.21 -0.17
C ILE A 124 12.11 -5.40 0.07
N GLU A 125 10.84 -5.33 -0.33
CA GLU A 125 9.94 -6.49 -0.26
C GLU A 125 10.47 -7.63 -1.15
N CYS A 126 10.81 -7.34 -2.41
CA CYS A 126 11.42 -8.33 -3.31
C CYS A 126 12.76 -8.86 -2.77
N ALA A 127 13.60 -7.99 -2.21
CA ALA A 127 14.86 -8.40 -1.61
C ALA A 127 14.65 -9.33 -0.40
N SER A 128 13.66 -9.07 0.44
CA SER A 128 13.35 -9.92 1.60
C SER A 128 12.90 -11.32 1.19
N GLU A 129 12.12 -11.42 0.10
CA GLU A 129 11.71 -12.69 -0.47
C GLU A 129 12.92 -13.48 -1.04
N MET A 130 13.81 -12.80 -1.77
CA MET A 130 15.04 -13.42 -2.28
C MET A 130 15.95 -13.93 -1.17
N LEU A 131 16.13 -13.15 -0.09
CA LEU A 131 16.96 -13.53 1.06
C LEU A 131 16.36 -14.72 1.85
N SER A 132 15.06 -14.92 1.79
CA SER A 132 14.37 -16.04 2.46
C SER A 132 14.46 -17.36 1.69
N THR A 133 14.54 -17.30 0.35
CA THR A 133 14.32 -18.47 -0.52
C THR A 133 15.56 -18.93 -1.27
N LYS A 134 16.63 -18.12 -1.32
CA LYS A 134 17.80 -18.37 -2.16
C LYS A 134 19.09 -18.35 -1.35
N ASP A 135 20.00 -19.24 -1.71
CA ASP A 135 21.41 -19.17 -1.28
C ASP A 135 22.15 -18.13 -2.15
N ILE A 136 22.00 -16.87 -1.79
CA ILE A 136 22.46 -15.71 -2.54
C ILE A 136 23.09 -14.69 -1.60
N THR A 137 24.12 -13.99 -2.03
CA THR A 137 24.79 -12.98 -1.22
C THR A 137 23.98 -11.69 -1.10
N ILE A 138 24.15 -10.95 -0.01
CA ILE A 138 23.50 -9.65 0.22
C ILE A 138 23.78 -8.68 -0.93
N ARG A 139 25.01 -8.69 -1.46
CA ARG A 139 25.41 -7.85 -2.59
C ARG A 139 24.67 -8.20 -3.88
N GLU A 140 24.55 -9.47 -4.18
CA GLU A 140 23.81 -9.94 -5.37
C GLU A 140 22.33 -9.58 -5.28
N VAL A 141 21.72 -9.75 -4.11
CA VAL A 141 20.33 -9.32 -3.86
C VAL A 141 20.18 -7.80 -4.07
N ALA A 142 21.08 -7.00 -3.50
CA ALA A 142 21.05 -5.55 -3.66
C ALA A 142 21.05 -5.15 -5.16
N ILE A 143 21.99 -5.71 -5.93
CA ILE A 143 22.11 -5.45 -7.38
C ILE A 143 20.85 -5.92 -8.13
N SER A 144 20.37 -7.14 -7.86
CA SER A 144 19.18 -7.70 -8.51
C SER A 144 17.90 -6.90 -8.21
N CYS A 145 17.85 -6.21 -7.07
CA CYS A 145 16.76 -5.33 -6.69
C CYS A 145 16.97 -3.86 -7.11
N GLY A 146 17.99 -3.57 -7.92
CA GLY A 146 18.22 -2.23 -8.48
C GLY A 146 18.87 -1.24 -7.53
N PHE A 147 19.61 -1.72 -6.50
CA PHE A 147 20.44 -0.87 -5.66
C PHE A 147 21.87 -0.86 -6.19
N ASN A 148 22.37 0.32 -6.56
CA ASN A 148 23.74 0.49 -7.05
C ASN A 148 24.78 0.55 -5.93
N ASP A 149 24.36 0.75 -4.68
CA ASP A 149 25.20 0.86 -3.49
C ASP A 149 24.70 -0.08 -2.40
N GLU A 150 25.59 -0.98 -1.95
CA GLU A 150 25.26 -1.98 -0.93
C GLU A 150 25.00 -1.33 0.45
N SER A 151 25.73 -0.27 0.79
CA SER A 151 25.56 0.42 2.06
C SER A 151 24.20 1.13 2.11
N TYR A 152 23.79 1.74 0.99
CA TYR A 152 22.46 2.32 0.85
C TYR A 152 21.36 1.26 0.93
N PHE A 153 21.58 0.09 0.30
CA PHE A 153 20.67 -1.05 0.42
C PHE A 153 20.47 -1.48 1.87
N ILE A 154 21.58 -1.74 2.60
CA ILE A 154 21.53 -2.19 4.00
C ILE A 154 20.78 -1.18 4.87
N LYS A 155 21.06 0.12 4.70
CA LYS A 155 20.38 1.20 5.43
C LYS A 155 18.88 1.23 5.11
N THR A 156 18.54 1.08 3.85
CA THR A 156 17.15 1.10 3.37
C THR A 156 16.40 -0.15 3.85
N PHE A 157 17.04 -1.32 3.79
CA PHE A 157 16.47 -2.56 4.31
C PHE A 157 16.14 -2.46 5.80
N ASN A 158 17.11 -1.96 6.59
CA ASN A 158 16.89 -1.75 8.02
C ASN A 158 15.76 -0.74 8.30
N LYS A 159 15.65 0.33 7.51
CA LYS A 159 14.55 1.29 7.62
C LYS A 159 13.18 0.63 7.51
N TYR A 160 13.00 -0.34 6.57
CA TYR A 160 11.69 -0.95 6.31
C TYR A 160 11.42 -2.24 7.09
N LYS A 161 12.45 -3.02 7.39
CA LYS A 161 12.32 -4.33 8.08
C LYS A 161 12.69 -4.26 9.57
N GLY A 162 13.28 -3.16 10.04
CA GLY A 162 13.71 -2.98 11.44
C GLY A 162 14.97 -3.75 11.82
N ILE A 163 15.50 -4.60 10.94
CA ILE A 163 16.71 -5.40 11.13
C ILE A 163 17.58 -5.38 9.88
N THR A 164 18.85 -5.72 10.02
CA THR A 164 19.76 -5.78 8.86
C THR A 164 19.48 -7.01 7.99
N PRO A 165 19.86 -6.99 6.68
CA PRO A 165 19.71 -8.16 5.80
C PRO A 165 20.37 -9.42 6.36
N LYS A 166 21.56 -9.28 6.99
CA LYS A 166 22.29 -10.39 7.62
C LYS A 166 21.54 -10.99 8.82
N GLN A 167 20.87 -10.15 9.61
CA GLN A 167 20.02 -10.63 10.71
C GLN A 167 18.77 -11.30 10.18
N PHE A 168 18.15 -10.72 9.14
CA PHE A 168 16.98 -11.26 8.47
C PHE A 168 17.21 -12.69 7.94
N MET A 169 18.33 -12.95 7.26
CA MET A 169 18.71 -14.29 6.77
C MET A 169 18.90 -15.33 7.89
N LYS A 170 19.21 -14.90 9.11
CA LYS A 170 19.43 -15.78 10.27
C LYS A 170 18.18 -16.00 11.12
N SER A 171 17.13 -15.22 10.92
CA SER A 171 15.88 -15.37 11.66
C SER A 171 15.09 -16.53 11.05
N PRO A 172 14.85 -17.62 11.81
CA PRO A 172 13.92 -18.64 11.36
C PRO A 172 12.51 -18.03 11.30
N PHE A 173 11.80 -18.23 10.20
CA PHE A 173 10.38 -17.93 10.09
C PHE A 173 9.57 -18.96 10.85
#